data_bc92cf0727c44892397ac657af439eff
#
_entry.id   bc92cf0727c44892397ac657af439eff
#
_cell.length_a   1.000
_cell.length_b   1.000
_cell.length_c   1.000
_cell.angle_alpha   90.00
_cell.angle_beta   90.00
_cell.angle_gamma   90.00
#
_symmetry.space_group_name_H-M   'P 1'
#
loop_
_entity.id
_entity.type
_entity.pdbx_description
1 polymer ?
#
loop_
_entity_poly.entity_id
_entity_poly.type
_entity_poly.pdbx_seq_one_letter_code
_entity_poly.pdbx_strand_id
1 'polypeptide(L)'
;MIAPLNSEEGEQHIHFVVRVHQAHMTYQHLLAIWQVADDLGYDGASLYDLPAAPCLECWTTLTMLTMVTHRLYGIPMVLSHTYRHPTVLAKMAATLDEASGGRLVLGLGAGGSQRDHEAAGIPWRPLQERLVQLEEGIQLIRFLWSGQKGSFKSRFYGTVEGGGYPRPMQPGGPPILVGGHGEHYVLRSVARVADLCNVGFDLSLEQWQHYKETLERAAEEEGRTLASIGLTHNATVILGSSAEMIRMGVERYALVRGLSAEAARQRLAHALVGTPEQCVARLQAYVRLGIRSFFLMFPDLPDLASLQLFATTVLPAFRSGKP
;
A
#
# COMPACT_ATOMS: atom_id res chain seq x y z
N MET A 1 -11.06 -15.16 10.13
CA MET A 1 -10.65 -14.46 8.88
C MET A 1 -10.85 -12.98 9.13
N ILE A 2 -9.83 -12.17 8.90
CA ILE A 2 -10.00 -10.71 8.87
C ILE A 2 -10.79 -10.42 7.59
N ALA A 3 -11.83 -9.59 7.67
CA ALA A 3 -12.62 -9.20 6.51
C ALA A 3 -11.70 -8.65 5.41
N PRO A 4 -11.87 -9.03 4.14
CA PRO A 4 -11.10 -8.47 3.05
C PRO A 4 -11.22 -6.93 3.08
N LEU A 5 -10.13 -6.24 2.73
CA LEU A 5 -10.07 -4.76 2.70
C LEU A 5 -11.20 -4.10 1.88
N ASN A 6 -11.99 -4.89 1.13
CA ASN A 6 -13.09 -4.48 0.23
C ASN A 6 -14.45 -5.14 0.54
N SER A 7 -14.63 -5.86 1.66
CA SER A 7 -15.92 -6.48 1.98
C SER A 7 -16.84 -5.49 2.71
N GLU A 8 -18.17 -5.74 2.71
CA GLU A 8 -19.14 -4.97 3.52
C GLU A 8 -18.78 -4.99 5.01
N GLU A 9 -18.20 -6.09 5.53
CA GLU A 9 -17.62 -6.16 6.87
C GLU A 9 -16.34 -5.31 6.98
N GLY A 10 -15.57 -5.16 5.90
CA GLY A 10 -14.41 -4.29 5.78
C GLY A 10 -14.76 -2.80 5.74
N GLU A 11 -15.97 -2.43 5.33
CA GLU A 11 -16.43 -1.02 5.38
C GLU A 11 -16.54 -0.46 6.78
N GLN A 12 -16.74 -1.31 7.79
CA GLN A 12 -16.78 -0.90 9.21
C GLN A 12 -15.43 -1.02 9.90
N HIS A 13 -14.50 -1.85 9.38
CA HIS A 13 -13.19 -2.07 9.97
C HIS A 13 -12.17 -1.05 9.47
N ILE A 14 -11.41 -0.46 10.39
CA ILE A 14 -10.30 0.44 10.05
C ILE A 14 -9.00 -0.37 10.05
N HIS A 15 -8.36 -0.44 8.88
CA HIS A 15 -7.14 -1.20 8.69
C HIS A 15 -5.89 -0.35 8.93
N PHE A 16 -4.94 -0.90 9.67
CA PHE A 16 -3.64 -0.28 9.94
C PHE A 16 -2.51 -1.15 9.40
N VAL A 17 -1.79 -0.65 8.44
CA VAL A 17 -0.71 -1.34 7.73
C VAL A 17 0.62 -0.70 8.09
N VAL A 18 1.58 -1.49 8.53
CA VAL A 18 2.95 -1.01 8.78
C VAL A 18 3.67 -0.85 7.45
N ARG A 19 4.03 0.39 7.10
CA ARG A 19 4.76 0.69 5.88
C ARG A 19 6.24 0.77 6.14
N VAL A 20 6.98 -0.24 5.70
CA VAL A 20 8.41 -0.37 5.98
C VAL A 20 9.24 0.07 4.78
N HIS A 21 10.12 1.05 4.99
CA HIS A 21 11.17 1.41 4.04
C HIS A 21 12.41 0.55 4.33
N GLN A 22 12.54 -0.57 3.62
CA GLN A 22 13.51 -1.63 3.92
C GLN A 22 14.97 -1.33 3.54
N ALA A 23 15.30 -0.14 3.02
CA ALA A 23 16.67 0.22 2.70
C ALA A 23 17.59 0.10 3.94
N HIS A 24 18.75 -0.52 3.76
CA HIS A 24 19.72 -0.79 4.82
C HIS A 24 19.24 -1.71 5.95
N MET A 25 18.08 -2.38 5.80
CA MET A 25 17.58 -3.36 6.76
C MET A 25 18.03 -4.78 6.39
N THR A 26 18.38 -5.57 7.40
CA THR A 26 18.59 -7.00 7.23
C THR A 26 17.26 -7.75 7.24
N TYR A 27 17.27 -9.03 6.81
CA TYR A 27 16.09 -9.89 6.93
C TYR A 27 15.61 -10.02 8.40
N GLN A 28 16.55 -10.07 9.35
CA GLN A 28 16.20 -10.17 10.77
C GLN A 28 15.49 -8.91 11.31
N HIS A 29 15.87 -7.73 10.84
CA HIS A 29 15.15 -6.51 11.18
C HIS A 29 13.70 -6.56 10.65
N LEU A 30 13.53 -6.97 9.40
CA LEU A 30 12.21 -7.08 8.78
C LEU A 30 11.36 -8.15 9.45
N LEU A 31 11.94 -9.31 9.77
CA LEU A 31 11.27 -10.40 10.48
C LEU A 31 10.75 -9.94 11.85
N ALA A 32 11.57 -9.25 12.63
CA ALA A 32 11.16 -8.71 13.93
C ALA A 32 10.00 -7.71 13.80
N ILE A 33 10.05 -6.80 12.81
CA ILE A 33 8.97 -5.85 12.55
C ILE A 33 7.67 -6.58 12.21
N TRP A 34 7.72 -7.58 11.32
CA TRP A 34 6.54 -8.36 10.91
C TRP A 34 5.93 -9.14 12.06
N GLN A 35 6.75 -9.86 12.83
CA GLN A 35 6.26 -10.65 13.96
C GLN A 35 5.62 -9.76 15.03
N VAL A 36 6.29 -8.66 15.40
CA VAL A 36 5.74 -7.73 16.38
C VAL A 36 4.47 -7.04 15.87
N ALA A 37 4.40 -6.68 14.59
CA ALA A 37 3.18 -6.11 14.02
C ALA A 37 2.01 -7.12 14.02
N ASP A 38 2.28 -8.40 13.73
CA ASP A 38 1.28 -9.46 13.79
C ASP A 38 0.76 -9.66 15.23
N ASP A 39 1.68 -9.74 16.21
CA ASP A 39 1.33 -9.92 17.63
C ASP A 39 0.53 -8.73 18.18
N LEU A 40 0.85 -7.52 17.77
CA LEU A 40 0.22 -6.29 18.22
C LEU A 40 -1.12 -5.97 17.54
N GLY A 41 -1.56 -6.74 16.55
CA GLY A 41 -2.86 -6.58 15.93
C GLY A 41 -2.93 -5.56 14.79
N TYR A 42 -1.80 -5.26 14.14
CA TYR A 42 -1.85 -4.61 12.84
C TYR A 42 -2.50 -5.53 11.79
N ASP A 43 -3.05 -4.96 10.73
CA ASP A 43 -3.77 -5.72 9.70
C ASP A 43 -2.86 -6.13 8.54
N GLY A 44 -1.78 -5.44 8.32
CA GLY A 44 -0.84 -5.75 7.24
C GLY A 44 0.51 -5.09 7.41
N ALA A 45 1.44 -5.50 6.57
CA ALA A 45 2.74 -4.86 6.45
C ALA A 45 3.18 -4.81 4.99
N SER A 46 3.98 -3.80 4.65
CA SER A 46 4.31 -3.49 3.26
C SER A 46 5.78 -3.20 3.05
N LEU A 47 6.27 -3.55 1.85
CA LEU A 47 7.62 -3.28 1.36
C LEU A 47 7.57 -2.50 0.04
N TYR A 48 8.64 -1.77 -0.25
CA TYR A 48 8.83 -1.06 -1.51
C TYR A 48 9.53 -1.94 -2.55
N ASP A 49 9.22 -1.72 -3.84
CA ASP A 49 9.89 -2.36 -4.98
C ASP A 49 10.98 -1.43 -5.53
N LEU A 50 12.19 -1.54 -4.98
CA LEU A 50 13.31 -0.63 -5.19
C LEU A 50 14.53 -1.39 -5.77
N PRO A 51 14.57 -1.62 -7.10
CA PRO A 51 15.61 -2.45 -7.72
C PRO A 51 17.03 -1.85 -7.61
N ALA A 52 17.14 -0.52 -7.53
CA ALA A 52 18.42 0.18 -7.45
C ALA A 52 18.81 0.60 -6.01
N ALA A 53 18.00 0.27 -5.00
CA ALA A 53 18.30 0.59 -3.61
C ALA A 53 19.07 -0.55 -2.92
N PRO A 54 19.89 -0.25 -1.89
CA PRO A 54 20.58 -1.26 -1.11
C PRO A 54 19.62 -1.95 -0.12
N CYS A 55 18.71 -2.78 -0.64
CA CYS A 55 17.71 -3.50 0.12
C CYS A 55 17.47 -4.91 -0.46
N LEU A 56 16.82 -5.76 0.33
CA LEU A 56 16.36 -7.07 -0.13
C LEU A 56 15.24 -6.89 -1.18
N GLU A 57 15.16 -7.83 -2.13
CA GLU A 57 14.17 -7.81 -3.20
C GLU A 57 12.76 -7.92 -2.62
N CYS A 58 11.87 -7.09 -3.12
CA CYS A 58 10.54 -6.86 -2.55
C CYS A 58 9.68 -8.13 -2.50
N TRP A 59 9.47 -8.79 -3.63
CA TRP A 59 8.51 -9.90 -3.73
C TRP A 59 8.94 -11.12 -2.93
N THR A 60 10.21 -11.52 -3.07
CA THR A 60 10.78 -12.67 -2.37
C THR A 60 10.72 -12.46 -0.85
N THR A 61 11.15 -11.28 -0.42
CA THR A 61 11.14 -10.91 1.01
C THR A 61 9.73 -10.85 1.57
N LEU A 62 8.80 -10.21 0.85
CA LEU A 62 7.39 -10.12 1.25
C LEU A 62 6.76 -11.51 1.39
N THR A 63 7.03 -12.41 0.43
CA THR A 63 6.53 -13.79 0.48
C THR A 63 7.00 -14.50 1.75
N MET A 64 8.31 -14.47 2.03
CA MET A 64 8.87 -15.10 3.24
C MET A 64 8.26 -14.54 4.52
N LEU A 65 8.13 -13.21 4.61
CA LEU A 65 7.59 -12.53 5.78
C LEU A 65 6.10 -12.80 5.99
N THR A 66 5.31 -12.86 4.90
CA THR A 66 3.89 -13.19 4.97
C THR A 66 3.68 -14.63 5.45
N MET A 67 4.57 -15.56 5.07
CA MET A 67 4.46 -16.97 5.46
C MET A 67 4.85 -17.26 6.92
N VAL A 68 5.62 -16.38 7.57
CA VAL A 68 6.01 -16.52 8.98
C VAL A 68 5.11 -15.74 9.94
N THR A 69 4.05 -15.12 9.43
CA THR A 69 3.01 -14.42 10.20
C THR A 69 1.65 -15.11 10.01
N HIS A 70 0.68 -14.84 10.90
CA HIS A 70 -0.60 -15.56 10.93
C HIS A 70 -1.78 -14.73 10.45
N ARG A 71 -1.73 -13.40 10.58
CA ARG A 71 -2.85 -12.49 10.31
C ARG A 71 -2.51 -11.39 9.32
N LEU A 72 -1.25 -10.95 9.27
CA LEU A 72 -0.84 -9.83 8.44
C LEU A 72 -1.06 -10.10 6.95
N TYR A 73 -1.70 -9.15 6.29
CA TYR A 73 -1.67 -9.06 4.84
C TYR A 73 -0.29 -8.61 4.36
N GLY A 74 0.28 -9.34 3.40
CA GLY A 74 1.48 -8.92 2.67
C GLY A 74 1.07 -7.97 1.54
N ILE A 75 1.64 -6.76 1.53
CA ILE A 75 1.26 -5.70 0.57
C ILE A 75 2.50 -5.08 -0.04
N PRO A 76 2.86 -5.39 -1.30
CA PRO A 76 3.90 -4.61 -1.97
C PRO A 76 3.38 -3.18 -2.22
N MET A 77 4.18 -2.15 -1.91
CA MET A 77 3.71 -0.76 -1.91
C MET A 77 4.64 0.16 -2.71
N VAL A 78 4.59 0.13 -4.00
CA VAL A 78 3.87 -0.75 -4.91
C VAL A 78 4.87 -1.39 -5.86
N LEU A 79 4.56 -2.56 -6.44
CA LEU A 79 5.39 -3.13 -7.51
C LEU A 79 5.32 -2.22 -8.74
N SER A 80 6.45 -1.96 -9.36
CA SER A 80 6.44 -1.40 -10.69
C SER A 80 6.03 -2.49 -11.69
N HIS A 81 4.92 -2.26 -12.42
CA HIS A 81 4.44 -3.20 -13.42
C HIS A 81 5.48 -3.48 -14.53
N THR A 82 6.45 -2.58 -14.69
CA THR A 82 7.50 -2.69 -15.72
C THR A 82 8.61 -3.68 -15.37
N TYR A 83 8.72 -4.09 -14.09
CA TYR A 83 9.81 -4.98 -13.67
C TYR A 83 9.47 -6.47 -13.82
N ARG A 84 8.20 -6.82 -13.98
CA ARG A 84 7.75 -8.22 -14.09
C ARG A 84 6.65 -8.35 -15.15
N HIS A 85 6.73 -9.40 -15.97
CA HIS A 85 5.67 -9.68 -16.92
C HIS A 85 4.37 -10.06 -16.17
N PRO A 86 3.20 -9.50 -16.54
CA PRO A 86 1.96 -9.71 -15.80
C PRO A 86 1.51 -11.18 -15.74
N THR A 87 1.85 -12.00 -16.72
CA THR A 87 1.54 -13.46 -16.67
C THR A 87 2.32 -14.17 -15.57
N VAL A 88 3.60 -13.79 -15.38
CA VAL A 88 4.42 -14.33 -14.30
C VAL A 88 3.91 -13.81 -12.96
N LEU A 89 3.62 -12.51 -12.88
CA LEU A 89 3.10 -11.89 -11.67
C LEU A 89 1.73 -12.47 -11.26
N ALA A 90 0.84 -12.74 -12.21
CA ALA A 90 -0.44 -13.40 -11.94
C ALA A 90 -0.25 -14.76 -11.25
N LYS A 91 0.72 -15.56 -11.72
CA LYS A 91 1.05 -16.86 -11.10
C LYS A 91 1.70 -16.70 -9.73
N MET A 92 2.64 -15.76 -9.59
CA MET A 92 3.29 -15.45 -8.31
C MET A 92 2.25 -15.02 -7.25
N ALA A 93 1.34 -14.12 -7.64
CA ALA A 93 0.31 -13.61 -6.74
C ALA A 93 -0.70 -14.69 -6.33
N ALA A 94 -1.19 -15.50 -7.27
CA ALA A 94 -2.10 -16.60 -6.95
C ALA A 94 -1.43 -17.64 -6.03
N THR A 95 -0.13 -17.91 -6.22
CA THR A 95 0.62 -18.83 -5.37
C THR A 95 0.76 -18.29 -3.93
N LEU A 96 1.12 -17.02 -3.77
CA LEU A 96 1.22 -16.42 -2.43
C LEU A 96 -0.16 -16.32 -1.77
N ASP A 97 -1.18 -15.98 -2.53
CA ASP A 97 -2.56 -15.89 -2.03
C ASP A 97 -3.04 -17.24 -1.46
N GLU A 98 -2.85 -18.31 -2.22
CA GLU A 98 -3.16 -19.67 -1.76
C GLU A 98 -2.34 -20.05 -0.52
N ALA A 99 -1.01 -19.94 -0.60
CA ALA A 99 -0.11 -20.35 0.46
C ALA A 99 -0.31 -19.59 1.78
N SER A 100 -0.68 -18.31 1.69
CA SER A 100 -0.97 -17.48 2.85
C SER A 100 -2.39 -17.60 3.41
N GLY A 101 -3.28 -18.32 2.73
CA GLY A 101 -4.70 -18.38 3.10
C GLY A 101 -5.47 -17.09 2.79
N GLY A 102 -5.18 -16.46 1.66
CA GLY A 102 -5.87 -15.26 1.19
C GLY A 102 -5.36 -13.95 1.82
N ARG A 103 -4.09 -13.88 2.20
CA ARG A 103 -3.50 -12.70 2.87
C ARG A 103 -2.59 -11.89 1.94
N LEU A 104 -3.00 -11.68 0.70
CA LEU A 104 -2.31 -10.82 -0.25
C LEU A 104 -3.20 -9.65 -0.68
N VAL A 105 -2.65 -8.46 -0.73
CA VAL A 105 -3.14 -7.33 -1.52
C VAL A 105 -2.09 -7.01 -2.56
N LEU A 106 -2.44 -7.02 -3.84
CA LEU A 106 -1.49 -6.78 -4.92
C LEU A 106 -1.38 -5.29 -5.23
N GLY A 107 -0.39 -4.63 -4.65
CA GLY A 107 -0.11 -3.23 -4.95
C GLY A 107 0.71 -3.06 -6.23
N LEU A 108 0.21 -2.28 -7.18
CA LEU A 108 0.80 -2.02 -8.49
C LEU A 108 0.89 -0.53 -8.78
N GLY A 109 1.90 -0.13 -9.54
CA GLY A 109 2.09 1.25 -9.98
C GLY A 109 2.76 1.35 -11.35
N ALA A 110 2.68 2.53 -11.92
CA ALA A 110 3.25 2.81 -13.26
C ALA A 110 4.79 2.89 -13.29
N GLY A 111 5.45 2.69 -12.15
CA GLY A 111 6.90 2.96 -11.99
C GLY A 111 7.17 4.44 -11.68
N GLY A 112 7.88 4.69 -10.60
CA GLY A 112 8.05 6.04 -10.03
C GLY A 112 9.39 6.71 -10.33
N SER A 113 10.39 5.96 -10.78
CA SER A 113 11.77 6.46 -10.88
C SER A 113 12.42 6.08 -12.21
N GLN A 114 12.71 7.07 -13.04
CA GLN A 114 13.49 6.89 -14.26
C GLN A 114 14.90 6.38 -13.93
N ARG A 115 15.51 6.96 -12.91
CA ARG A 115 16.86 6.58 -12.46
C ARG A 115 16.94 5.10 -12.09
N ASP A 116 15.92 4.56 -11.41
CA ASP A 116 15.91 3.14 -11.01
C ASP A 116 15.75 2.21 -12.22
N HIS A 117 14.94 2.62 -13.21
CA HIS A 117 14.81 1.89 -14.47
C HIS A 117 16.12 1.86 -15.23
N GLU A 118 16.76 3.02 -15.40
CA GLU A 118 18.04 3.15 -16.10
C GLU A 118 19.14 2.35 -15.40
N ALA A 119 19.22 2.42 -14.08
CA ALA A 119 20.19 1.66 -13.28
C ALA A 119 19.98 0.15 -13.37
N ALA A 120 18.74 -0.30 -13.56
CA ALA A 120 18.39 -1.71 -13.74
C ALA A 120 18.39 -2.17 -15.22
N GLY A 121 18.70 -1.28 -16.18
CA GLY A 121 18.64 -1.59 -17.61
C GLY A 121 17.21 -1.82 -18.13
N ILE A 122 16.20 -1.32 -17.44
CA ILE A 122 14.79 -1.48 -17.79
C ILE A 122 14.32 -0.25 -18.59
N PRO A 123 13.66 -0.44 -19.75
CA PRO A 123 13.22 0.67 -20.57
C PRO A 123 12.27 1.62 -19.83
N TRP A 124 12.54 2.91 -19.91
CA TRP A 124 11.69 3.96 -19.40
C TRP A 124 10.82 4.54 -20.51
N ARG A 125 9.49 4.43 -20.35
CA ARG A 125 8.49 4.96 -21.28
C ARG A 125 7.84 6.22 -20.74
N PRO A 126 7.21 7.06 -21.60
CA PRO A 126 6.37 8.16 -21.14
C PRO A 126 5.28 7.69 -20.15
N LEU A 127 4.91 8.56 -19.21
CA LEU A 127 3.94 8.22 -18.16
C LEU A 127 2.61 7.68 -18.69
N GLN A 128 2.08 8.30 -19.74
CA GLN A 128 0.81 7.87 -20.34
C GLN A 128 0.89 6.44 -20.90
N GLU A 129 1.98 6.07 -21.56
CA GLU A 129 2.19 4.70 -22.04
C GLU A 129 2.31 3.71 -20.88
N ARG A 130 3.03 4.09 -19.81
CA ARG A 130 3.20 3.24 -18.64
C ARG A 130 1.87 3.02 -17.88
N LEU A 131 0.98 4.01 -17.88
CA LEU A 131 -0.35 3.87 -17.29
C LEU A 131 -1.23 2.94 -18.12
N VAL A 132 -1.27 3.10 -19.44
CA VAL A 132 -2.00 2.17 -20.32
C VAL A 132 -1.44 0.75 -20.19
N GLN A 133 -0.13 0.61 -20.13
CA GLN A 133 0.53 -0.68 -19.91
C GLN A 133 0.19 -1.31 -18.55
N LEU A 134 0.10 -0.50 -17.49
CA LEU A 134 -0.37 -0.92 -16.16
C LEU A 134 -1.82 -1.41 -16.21
N GLU A 135 -2.71 -0.65 -16.85
CA GLU A 135 -4.14 -0.99 -16.99
C GLU A 135 -4.33 -2.31 -17.74
N GLU A 136 -3.67 -2.49 -18.89
CA GLU A 136 -3.71 -3.74 -19.65
C GLU A 136 -3.10 -4.91 -18.84
N GLY A 137 -2.01 -4.66 -18.09
CA GLY A 137 -1.40 -5.65 -17.22
C GLY A 137 -2.32 -6.13 -16.12
N ILE A 138 -3.07 -5.22 -15.49
CA ILE A 138 -4.08 -5.55 -14.47
C ILE A 138 -5.24 -6.35 -15.08
N GLN A 139 -5.75 -5.93 -16.23
CA GLN A 139 -6.81 -6.66 -16.93
C GLN A 139 -6.37 -8.07 -17.32
N LEU A 140 -5.12 -8.23 -17.80
CA LEU A 140 -4.55 -9.52 -18.10
C LEU A 140 -4.42 -10.40 -16.85
N ILE A 141 -3.95 -9.86 -15.73
CA ILE A 141 -3.88 -10.58 -14.45
C ILE A 141 -5.27 -11.10 -14.04
N ARG A 142 -6.29 -10.24 -14.07
CA ARG A 142 -7.68 -10.63 -13.74
C ARG A 142 -8.24 -11.69 -14.71
N PHE A 143 -7.95 -11.55 -16.01
CA PHE A 143 -8.32 -12.57 -17.00
C PHE A 143 -7.70 -13.93 -16.66
N LEU A 144 -6.43 -13.98 -16.31
CA LEU A 144 -5.75 -15.23 -15.94
C LEU A 144 -6.31 -15.84 -14.63
N TRP A 145 -6.62 -15.02 -13.65
CA TRP A 145 -7.23 -15.47 -12.39
C TRP A 145 -8.67 -15.97 -12.54
N SER A 146 -9.42 -15.45 -13.52
CA SER A 146 -10.80 -15.86 -13.76
C SER A 146 -10.91 -17.33 -14.21
N GLY A 147 -9.81 -17.91 -14.72
CA GLY A 147 -9.77 -19.24 -15.28
C GLY A 147 -10.52 -19.37 -16.60
N GLN A 148 -10.90 -18.28 -17.22
CA GLN A 148 -11.53 -18.28 -18.55
C GLN A 148 -10.60 -18.92 -19.58
N LYS A 149 -11.19 -19.72 -20.49
CA LYS A 149 -10.51 -20.24 -21.68
C LYS A 149 -10.54 -19.18 -22.78
N GLY A 150 -9.60 -19.27 -23.72
CA GLY A 150 -9.46 -18.34 -24.81
C GLY A 150 -8.22 -17.45 -24.66
N SER A 151 -8.12 -16.39 -25.43
CA SER A 151 -6.94 -15.55 -25.47
C SER A 151 -7.26 -14.09 -25.12
N PHE A 152 -6.37 -13.48 -24.36
CA PHE A 152 -6.35 -12.05 -24.10
C PHE A 152 -5.40 -11.36 -25.06
N LYS A 153 -5.87 -10.35 -25.80
CA LYS A 153 -5.04 -9.57 -26.72
C LYS A 153 -4.65 -8.26 -26.08
N SER A 154 -3.37 -7.97 -26.03
CA SER A 154 -2.79 -6.75 -25.45
C SER A 154 -1.86 -6.08 -26.43
N ARG A 155 -1.83 -4.77 -26.44
CA ARG A 155 -0.87 -3.95 -27.16
C ARG A 155 0.57 -4.16 -26.68
N PHE A 156 0.74 -4.36 -25.37
CA PHE A 156 2.07 -4.43 -24.74
C PHE A 156 2.55 -5.84 -24.46
N TYR A 157 1.63 -6.80 -24.32
CA TYR A 157 1.96 -8.17 -23.89
C TYR A 157 1.61 -9.23 -24.93
N GLY A 158 1.17 -8.81 -26.13
CA GLY A 158 0.79 -9.69 -27.22
C GLY A 158 -0.49 -10.49 -26.94
N THR A 159 -0.56 -11.68 -27.46
CA THR A 159 -1.70 -12.59 -27.24
C THR A 159 -1.32 -13.60 -26.17
N VAL A 160 -2.10 -13.70 -25.10
CA VAL A 160 -1.86 -14.61 -23.97
C VAL A 160 -3.04 -15.56 -23.82
N GLU A 161 -2.75 -16.85 -23.78
CA GLU A 161 -3.76 -17.90 -23.60
C GLU A 161 -4.16 -18.05 -22.12
N GLY A 162 -5.47 -18.16 -21.89
CA GLY A 162 -6.05 -18.39 -20.58
C GLY A 162 -6.17 -19.87 -20.20
N GLY A 163 -6.76 -20.14 -19.04
CA GLY A 163 -7.15 -21.49 -18.60
C GLY A 163 -6.06 -22.38 -18.00
N GLY A 164 -4.80 -21.92 -17.95
CA GLY A 164 -3.66 -22.70 -17.43
C GLY A 164 -3.02 -22.14 -16.14
N TYR A 165 -3.72 -21.24 -15.46
CA TYR A 165 -3.19 -20.56 -14.26
C TYR A 165 -3.87 -21.04 -12.98
N PRO A 166 -3.16 -21.09 -11.84
CA PRO A 166 -3.78 -21.35 -10.56
C PRO A 166 -4.79 -20.23 -10.25
N ARG A 167 -5.92 -20.62 -9.68
CA ARG A 167 -6.89 -19.63 -9.19
C ARG A 167 -6.46 -19.16 -7.82
N PRO A 168 -6.50 -17.84 -7.55
CA PRO A 168 -6.32 -17.34 -6.20
C PRO A 168 -7.34 -17.92 -5.23
N MET A 169 -7.03 -17.92 -3.94
CA MET A 169 -7.93 -18.32 -2.87
C MET A 169 -9.03 -17.27 -2.63
N GLN A 170 -8.67 -15.99 -2.73
CA GLN A 170 -9.63 -14.89 -2.62
C GLN A 170 -10.58 -14.88 -3.84
N PRO A 171 -11.90 -14.78 -3.65
CA PRO A 171 -12.86 -14.69 -4.75
C PRO A 171 -12.56 -13.51 -5.68
N GLY A 172 -12.38 -13.78 -6.97
CA GLY A 172 -11.99 -12.74 -7.95
C GLY A 172 -10.50 -12.40 -7.98
N GLY A 173 -9.73 -12.93 -7.05
CA GLY A 173 -8.31 -12.70 -6.84
C GLY A 173 -8.00 -11.71 -5.72
N PRO A 174 -6.73 -11.57 -5.35
CA PRO A 174 -6.28 -10.55 -4.40
C PRO A 174 -6.75 -9.15 -4.82
N PRO A 175 -7.20 -8.31 -3.88
CA PRO A 175 -7.53 -6.92 -4.19
C PRO A 175 -6.33 -6.22 -4.83
N ILE A 176 -6.57 -5.47 -5.90
CA ILE A 176 -5.54 -4.73 -6.61
C ILE A 176 -5.55 -3.28 -6.13
N LEU A 177 -4.45 -2.91 -5.46
CA LEU A 177 -4.19 -1.55 -5.05
C LEU A 177 -3.36 -0.86 -6.15
N VAL A 178 -3.86 0.26 -6.66
CA VAL A 178 -3.07 1.12 -7.56
C VAL A 178 -2.55 2.31 -6.78
N GLY A 179 -1.22 2.46 -6.78
CA GLY A 179 -0.52 3.53 -6.10
C GLY A 179 0.27 4.43 -7.04
N GLY A 180 0.40 5.70 -6.66
CA GLY A 180 1.18 6.66 -7.42
C GLY A 180 1.02 8.10 -6.96
N HIS A 181 1.70 8.98 -7.70
CA HIS A 181 1.58 10.42 -7.55
C HIS A 181 0.96 10.99 -8.82
N GLY A 182 0.05 11.93 -8.69
CA GLY A 182 -0.56 12.63 -9.82
C GLY A 182 -2.07 12.47 -9.88
N GLU A 183 -2.71 13.62 -9.89
CA GLU A 183 -4.13 13.78 -9.74
C GLU A 183 -4.93 13.31 -10.96
N HIS A 184 -4.51 13.71 -12.16
CA HIS A 184 -5.34 13.49 -13.36
C HIS A 184 -5.19 12.10 -13.98
N TYR A 185 -3.97 11.59 -14.07
CA TYR A 185 -3.71 10.34 -14.80
C TYR A 185 -3.84 9.11 -13.92
N VAL A 186 -3.28 9.17 -12.71
CA VAL A 186 -3.30 8.01 -11.80
C VAL A 186 -4.71 7.73 -11.29
N LEU A 187 -5.49 8.77 -10.93
CA LEU A 187 -6.87 8.59 -10.46
C LEU A 187 -7.79 8.01 -11.55
N ARG A 188 -7.58 8.34 -12.83
CA ARG A 188 -8.30 7.70 -13.93
C ARG A 188 -7.96 6.21 -14.06
N SER A 189 -6.69 5.84 -13.96
CA SER A 189 -6.29 4.43 -13.96
C SER A 189 -6.86 3.69 -12.74
N VAL A 190 -6.86 4.32 -11.55
CA VAL A 190 -7.53 3.78 -10.35
C VAL A 190 -9.01 3.52 -10.64
N ALA A 191 -9.72 4.51 -11.18
CA ALA A 191 -11.13 4.41 -11.52
C ALA A 191 -11.44 3.23 -12.46
N ARG A 192 -10.57 2.97 -13.44
CA ARG A 192 -10.73 1.90 -14.43
C ARG A 192 -10.48 0.51 -13.89
N VAL A 193 -9.40 0.31 -13.13
CA VAL A 193 -8.89 -1.04 -12.89
C VAL A 193 -8.59 -1.40 -11.44
N ALA A 194 -8.66 -0.46 -10.49
CA ALA A 194 -8.27 -0.72 -9.11
C ALA A 194 -9.45 -1.08 -8.19
N ASP A 195 -9.15 -1.84 -7.15
CA ASP A 195 -10.05 -2.07 -6.01
C ASP A 195 -9.72 -1.12 -4.86
N LEU A 196 -8.44 -0.67 -4.77
CA LEU A 196 -7.96 0.25 -3.75
C LEU A 196 -7.16 1.38 -4.37
N CYS A 197 -7.39 2.60 -3.88
CA CYS A 197 -6.69 3.81 -4.26
C CYS A 197 -5.63 4.15 -3.22
N ASN A 198 -4.35 4.25 -3.62
CA ASN A 198 -3.28 4.73 -2.77
C ASN A 198 -2.50 5.86 -3.43
N VAL A 199 -2.87 7.09 -3.15
CA VAL A 199 -2.29 8.29 -3.75
C VAL A 199 -1.73 9.23 -2.69
N GLY A 200 -0.61 9.87 -3.02
CA GLY A 200 0.02 10.86 -2.16
C GLY A 200 0.64 10.30 -0.88
N PHE A 201 1.09 11.21 -0.03
CA PHE A 201 1.70 10.92 1.28
C PHE A 201 1.48 12.12 2.20
N ASP A 202 1.05 11.90 3.44
CA ASP A 202 0.72 12.95 4.40
C ASP A 202 -0.20 14.04 3.82
N LEU A 203 -1.23 13.64 3.06
CA LEU A 203 -2.18 14.59 2.45
C LEU A 203 -3.04 15.24 3.51
N SER A 204 -3.32 16.55 3.35
CA SER A 204 -4.30 17.26 4.18
C SER A 204 -5.73 16.75 3.94
N LEU A 205 -6.66 17.08 4.83
CA LEU A 205 -8.08 16.76 4.66
C LEU A 205 -8.65 17.42 3.39
N GLU A 206 -8.22 18.67 3.08
CA GLU A 206 -8.66 19.39 1.88
C GLU A 206 -8.12 18.73 0.60
N GLN A 207 -6.84 18.33 0.61
CA GLN A 207 -6.27 17.58 -0.51
C GLN A 207 -6.99 16.25 -0.72
N TRP A 208 -7.33 15.54 0.37
CA TRP A 208 -8.10 14.30 0.28
C TRP A 208 -9.51 14.51 -0.24
N GLN A 209 -10.19 15.56 0.21
CA GLN A 209 -11.52 15.90 -0.29
C GLN A 209 -11.48 16.16 -1.81
N HIS A 210 -10.49 16.91 -2.27
CA HIS A 210 -10.30 17.19 -3.69
C HIS A 210 -9.98 15.93 -4.51
N TYR A 211 -9.09 15.05 -4.01
CA TYR A 211 -8.80 13.77 -4.68
C TYR A 211 -10.03 12.85 -4.72
N LYS A 212 -10.81 12.82 -3.65
CA LYS A 212 -12.04 12.05 -3.58
C LYS A 212 -13.05 12.50 -4.66
N GLU A 213 -13.30 13.79 -4.78
CA GLU A 213 -14.20 14.36 -5.79
C GLU A 213 -13.70 14.08 -7.22
N THR A 214 -12.40 14.15 -7.44
CA THR A 214 -11.79 13.82 -8.73
C THR A 214 -11.90 12.33 -9.07
N LEU A 215 -11.68 11.45 -8.07
CA LEU A 215 -11.84 10.01 -8.24
C LEU A 215 -13.30 9.62 -8.46
N GLU A 216 -14.24 10.25 -7.77
CA GLU A 216 -15.68 10.01 -7.92
C GLU A 216 -16.14 10.29 -9.34
N ARG A 217 -15.79 11.46 -9.89
CA ARG A 217 -16.08 11.81 -11.29
C ARG A 217 -15.43 10.83 -12.28
N ALA A 218 -14.15 10.45 -12.05
CA ALA A 218 -13.48 9.50 -12.91
C ALA A 218 -14.12 8.10 -12.85
N ALA A 219 -14.61 7.68 -11.68
CA ALA A 219 -15.31 6.41 -11.53
C ALA A 219 -16.66 6.41 -12.25
N GLU A 220 -17.42 7.50 -12.15
CA GLU A 220 -18.69 7.67 -12.87
C GLU A 220 -18.50 7.62 -14.39
N GLU A 221 -17.43 8.27 -14.94
CA GLU A 221 -17.06 8.18 -16.36
C GLU A 221 -16.81 6.74 -16.83
N GLU A 222 -16.31 5.88 -15.93
CA GLU A 222 -16.02 4.46 -16.19
C GLU A 222 -17.19 3.52 -15.79
N GLY A 223 -18.36 4.07 -15.44
CA GLY A 223 -19.56 3.32 -15.05
C GLY A 223 -19.42 2.61 -13.68
N ARG A 224 -18.53 3.12 -12.83
CA ARG A 224 -18.31 2.63 -11.45
C ARG A 224 -18.79 3.65 -10.43
N THR A 225 -18.90 3.22 -9.18
CA THR A 225 -19.17 4.11 -8.05
C THR A 225 -17.92 4.24 -7.18
N LEU A 226 -17.76 5.36 -6.49
CA LEU A 226 -16.67 5.55 -5.54
C LEU A 226 -16.68 4.48 -4.44
N ALA A 227 -17.85 4.00 -4.02
CA ALA A 227 -18.00 2.94 -3.02
C ALA A 227 -17.33 1.61 -3.46
N SER A 228 -17.14 1.39 -4.77
CA SER A 228 -16.42 0.22 -5.27
C SER A 228 -14.90 0.32 -5.18
N ILE A 229 -14.36 1.45 -4.66
CA ILE A 229 -12.93 1.73 -4.59
C ILE A 229 -12.57 2.11 -3.15
N GLY A 230 -11.83 1.23 -2.46
CA GLY A 230 -11.36 1.51 -1.11
C GLY A 230 -10.32 2.64 -1.07
N LEU A 231 -10.52 3.61 -0.19
CA LEU A 231 -9.59 4.72 -0.02
C LEU A 231 -8.55 4.41 1.05
N THR A 232 -7.27 4.62 0.72
CA THR A 232 -6.15 4.36 1.63
C THR A 232 -5.30 5.62 1.82
N HIS A 233 -4.81 5.87 3.03
CA HIS A 233 -3.98 7.04 3.36
C HIS A 233 -2.59 6.63 3.84
N ASN A 234 -1.56 7.23 3.26
CA ASN A 234 -0.18 7.09 3.72
C ASN A 234 0.14 8.17 4.75
N ALA A 235 0.59 7.78 5.94
CA ALA A 235 0.92 8.72 6.98
C ALA A 235 2.28 8.43 7.64
N THR A 236 3.07 9.47 7.86
CA THR A 236 4.23 9.43 8.76
C THR A 236 3.73 9.52 10.21
N VAL A 237 4.25 8.67 11.08
CA VAL A 237 3.87 8.61 12.50
C VAL A 237 5.06 9.03 13.37
N ILE A 238 4.88 10.08 14.15
CA ILE A 238 5.80 10.50 15.22
C ILE A 238 4.97 10.69 16.47
N LEU A 239 4.96 9.68 17.32
CA LEU A 239 4.13 9.58 18.49
C LEU A 239 4.95 9.72 19.77
N GLY A 240 4.44 10.48 20.74
CA GLY A 240 5.07 10.60 22.05
C GLY A 240 4.06 10.93 23.14
N SER A 241 4.34 10.45 24.36
CA SER A 241 3.53 10.77 25.54
C SER A 241 3.85 12.16 26.14
N SER A 242 4.88 12.84 25.63
CA SER A 242 5.26 14.19 26.05
C SER A 242 5.73 15.04 24.87
N ALA A 243 5.65 16.36 25.02
CA ALA A 243 6.14 17.28 24.02
C ALA A 243 7.63 17.08 23.71
N GLU A 244 8.41 16.70 24.70
CA GLU A 244 9.83 16.39 24.54
C GLU A 244 10.06 15.18 23.63
N MET A 245 9.35 14.07 23.83
CA MET A 245 9.46 12.89 22.98
C MET A 245 9.06 13.21 21.54
N ILE A 246 8.00 13.98 21.35
CA ILE A 246 7.56 14.40 20.01
C ILE A 246 8.63 15.25 19.34
N ARG A 247 9.22 16.22 20.06
CA ARG A 247 10.31 17.07 19.56
C ARG A 247 11.51 16.22 19.12
N MET A 248 11.95 15.27 19.97
CA MET A 248 13.06 14.36 19.65
C MET A 248 12.76 13.51 18.40
N GLY A 249 11.53 13.01 18.26
CA GLY A 249 11.09 12.26 17.08
C GLY A 249 11.16 13.08 15.79
N VAL A 250 10.74 14.36 15.83
CA VAL A 250 10.83 15.29 14.70
C VAL A 250 12.28 15.61 14.35
N GLU A 251 13.13 15.82 15.36
CA GLU A 251 14.57 16.07 15.16
C GLU A 251 15.27 14.85 14.54
N ARG A 252 14.97 13.65 15.04
CA ARG A 252 15.47 12.39 14.45
C ARG A 252 15.02 12.22 12.99
N TYR A 253 13.74 12.50 12.70
CA TYR A 253 13.23 12.49 11.33
C TYR A 253 13.99 13.47 10.43
N ALA A 254 14.21 14.69 10.89
CA ALA A 254 14.98 15.72 10.17
C ALA A 254 16.41 15.24 9.88
N LEU A 255 17.09 14.68 10.89
CA LEU A 255 18.46 14.19 10.78
C LEU A 255 18.58 13.06 9.75
N VAL A 256 17.71 12.03 9.86
CA VAL A 256 17.73 10.87 8.96
C VAL A 256 17.44 11.26 7.50
N ARG A 257 16.63 12.30 7.30
CA ARG A 257 16.27 12.81 5.97
C ARG A 257 17.19 13.90 5.44
N GLY A 258 18.19 14.35 6.23
CA GLY A 258 19.06 15.46 5.86
C GLY A 258 18.31 16.78 5.69
N LEU A 259 17.26 17.01 6.50
CA LEU A 259 16.40 18.20 6.43
C LEU A 259 16.75 19.19 7.52
N SER A 260 16.53 20.48 7.27
CA SER A 260 16.48 21.49 8.33
C SER A 260 15.24 21.26 9.22
N ALA A 261 15.26 21.75 10.44
CA ALA A 261 14.12 21.66 11.36
C ALA A 261 12.84 22.27 10.76
N GLU A 262 12.99 23.39 10.04
CA GLU A 262 11.85 24.05 9.38
C GLU A 262 11.30 23.19 8.22
N ALA A 263 12.16 22.66 7.35
CA ALA A 263 11.76 21.79 6.26
C ALA A 263 11.10 20.48 6.78
N ALA A 264 11.58 19.94 7.90
CA ALA A 264 10.96 18.78 8.54
C ALA A 264 9.55 19.11 9.06
N ARG A 265 9.36 20.26 9.74
CA ARG A 265 8.04 20.69 10.22
C ARG A 265 7.05 20.89 9.06
N GLN A 266 7.47 21.57 7.99
CA GLN A 266 6.63 21.75 6.79
C GLN A 266 6.24 20.41 6.18
N ARG A 267 7.17 19.48 6.05
CA ARG A 267 6.92 18.15 5.50
C ARG A 267 5.99 17.30 6.37
N LEU A 268 6.03 17.50 7.67
CA LEU A 268 5.23 16.80 8.67
C LEU A 268 3.91 17.52 9.02
N ALA A 269 3.56 18.61 8.35
CA ALA A 269 2.40 19.44 8.68
C ALA A 269 1.07 18.64 8.75
N HIS A 270 0.93 17.63 7.90
CA HIS A 270 -0.26 16.78 7.82
C HIS A 270 -0.02 15.34 8.30
N ALA A 271 1.19 15.02 8.76
CA ALA A 271 1.56 13.73 9.33
C ALA A 271 0.87 13.49 10.69
N LEU A 272 0.90 12.24 11.15
CA LEU A 272 0.43 11.87 12.49
C LEU A 272 1.52 12.17 13.53
N VAL A 273 1.68 13.45 13.86
CA VAL A 273 2.65 13.95 14.84
C VAL A 273 1.90 14.46 16.06
N GLY A 274 2.18 13.90 17.23
CA GLY A 274 1.54 14.35 18.47
C GLY A 274 1.39 13.27 19.54
N THR A 275 0.50 13.54 20.50
CA THR A 275 0.10 12.56 21.51
C THR A 275 -0.84 11.50 20.91
N PRO A 276 -1.05 10.36 21.60
CA PRO A 276 -2.04 9.36 21.16
C PRO A 276 -3.41 9.97 20.86
N GLU A 277 -3.93 10.83 21.72
CA GLU A 277 -5.24 11.47 21.57
C GLU A 277 -5.30 12.36 20.32
N GLN A 278 -4.22 13.12 20.05
CA GLN A 278 -4.13 13.96 18.87
C GLN A 278 -4.08 13.12 17.58
N CYS A 279 -3.36 11.99 17.60
CA CYS A 279 -3.31 11.06 16.48
C CYS A 279 -4.66 10.39 16.24
N VAL A 280 -5.36 9.95 17.29
CA VAL A 280 -6.72 9.40 17.19
C VAL A 280 -7.68 10.42 16.59
N ALA A 281 -7.69 11.66 17.08
CA ALA A 281 -8.58 12.70 16.56
C ALA A 281 -8.32 12.99 15.07
N ARG A 282 -7.04 13.02 14.65
CA ARG A 282 -6.65 13.22 13.24
C ARG A 282 -7.08 12.04 12.36
N LEU A 283 -6.82 10.82 12.79
CA LEU A 283 -7.27 9.61 12.08
C LEU A 283 -8.79 9.57 11.92
N GLN A 284 -9.55 9.90 12.98
CA GLN A 284 -11.01 9.98 12.91
C GLN A 284 -11.50 11.01 11.88
N ALA A 285 -10.78 12.10 11.67
CA ALA A 285 -11.11 13.06 10.63
C ALA A 285 -10.98 12.46 9.22
N TYR A 286 -9.93 11.68 8.96
CA TYR A 286 -9.80 10.94 7.70
C TYR A 286 -10.84 9.82 7.56
N VAL A 287 -11.18 9.13 8.64
CA VAL A 287 -12.25 8.11 8.65
C VAL A 287 -13.59 8.72 8.23
N ARG A 288 -13.91 9.95 8.71
CA ARG A 288 -15.13 10.67 8.28
C ARG A 288 -15.15 11.03 6.79
N LEU A 289 -13.99 11.16 6.13
CA LEU A 289 -13.89 11.32 4.68
C LEU A 289 -14.09 10.02 3.90
N GLY A 290 -14.18 8.87 4.58
CA GLY A 290 -14.36 7.56 3.97
C GLY A 290 -13.08 6.74 3.85
N ILE A 291 -11.94 7.21 4.39
CA ILE A 291 -10.69 6.43 4.40
C ILE A 291 -10.84 5.31 5.42
N ARG A 292 -10.48 4.08 5.00
CA ARG A 292 -10.59 2.88 5.83
C ARG A 292 -9.27 2.15 6.05
N SER A 293 -8.23 2.48 5.29
CA SER A 293 -6.92 1.83 5.41
C SER A 293 -5.81 2.87 5.54
N PHE A 294 -5.02 2.77 6.60
CA PHE A 294 -3.93 3.66 6.91
C PHE A 294 -2.60 2.93 6.79
N PHE A 295 -1.73 3.40 5.91
CA PHE A 295 -0.39 2.89 5.71
C PHE A 295 0.59 3.77 6.49
N LEU A 296 1.06 3.26 7.62
CA LEU A 296 1.78 3.99 8.65
C LEU A 296 3.30 3.79 8.51
N MET A 297 4.02 4.87 8.29
CA MET A 297 5.47 4.87 8.26
C MET A 297 6.01 5.38 9.61
N PHE A 298 6.73 4.53 10.31
CA PHE A 298 7.44 4.85 11.54
C PHE A 298 8.90 5.15 11.21
N PRO A 299 9.37 6.41 11.33
CA PRO A 299 10.73 6.81 10.92
C PRO A 299 11.85 6.23 11.80
N ASP A 300 11.52 5.72 12.96
CA ASP A 300 12.45 5.10 13.92
C ASP A 300 12.72 3.62 13.64
N LEU A 301 11.96 2.96 12.77
CA LEU A 301 12.25 1.59 12.39
C LEU A 301 13.71 1.44 11.94
N PRO A 302 14.41 0.37 12.34
CA PRO A 302 13.92 -0.87 12.97
C PRO A 302 13.72 -0.84 14.50
N ASP A 303 13.83 0.32 15.17
CA ASP A 303 13.38 0.46 16.55
C ASP A 303 11.85 0.31 16.63
N LEU A 304 11.38 -0.55 17.51
CA LEU A 304 9.96 -0.94 17.58
C LEU A 304 9.14 -0.08 18.56
N ALA A 305 9.76 0.89 19.23
CA ALA A 305 9.11 1.63 20.31
C ALA A 305 7.86 2.41 19.85
N SER A 306 7.96 3.15 18.74
CA SER A 306 6.80 3.89 18.19
C SER A 306 5.71 2.96 17.66
N LEU A 307 6.11 1.84 17.05
CA LEU A 307 5.17 0.80 16.59
C LEU A 307 4.36 0.23 17.77
N GLN A 308 5.04 -0.13 18.88
CA GLN A 308 4.43 -0.65 20.09
C GLN A 308 3.54 0.39 20.79
N LEU A 309 4.03 1.62 20.88
CA LEU A 309 3.26 2.72 21.47
C LEU A 309 1.97 2.99 20.68
N PHE A 310 2.03 3.04 19.36
CA PHE A 310 0.85 3.22 18.52
C PHE A 310 -0.16 2.07 18.70
N ALA A 311 0.32 0.84 18.73
CA ALA A 311 -0.54 -0.33 18.91
C ALA A 311 -1.26 -0.35 20.26
N THR A 312 -0.58 0.09 21.31
CA THR A 312 -1.15 0.05 22.67
C THR A 312 -2.04 1.26 23.00
N THR A 313 -1.85 2.38 22.33
CA THR A 313 -2.52 3.65 22.67
C THR A 313 -3.48 4.17 21.60
N VAL A 314 -3.25 3.87 20.32
CA VAL A 314 -4.05 4.40 19.20
C VAL A 314 -4.96 3.32 18.61
N LEU A 315 -4.44 2.11 18.31
CA LEU A 315 -5.24 1.03 17.70
C LEU A 315 -6.53 0.72 18.49
N PRO A 316 -6.54 0.68 19.84
CA PRO A 316 -7.75 0.34 20.60
C PRO A 316 -8.93 1.28 20.34
N ALA A 317 -8.67 2.55 20.00
CA ALA A 317 -9.72 3.52 19.65
C ALA A 317 -10.49 3.17 18.36
N PHE A 318 -9.96 2.27 17.52
CA PHE A 318 -10.53 1.86 16.24
C PHE A 318 -10.88 0.37 16.18
N ARG A 319 -10.65 -0.36 17.26
CA ARG A 319 -10.94 -1.81 17.38
C ARG A 319 -12.22 -2.07 18.14
N SER A 320 -13.15 -1.13 18.24
CA SER A 320 -14.37 -1.28 19.00
C SER A 320 -15.33 -2.29 18.38
N GLY A 321 -15.12 -3.57 18.74
CA GLY A 321 -16.19 -4.41 19.22
C GLY A 321 -16.07 -4.35 20.73
N LYS A 322 -17.04 -3.79 21.43
CA LYS A 322 -17.09 -3.80 22.91
C LYS A 322 -16.86 -5.20 23.44
N PRO A 323 -16.25 -5.30 24.67
CA PRO A 323 -16.18 -6.57 25.36
C PRO A 323 -17.56 -7.16 25.57
#